data_34e1ad3aa9d04f52f3009c5692859dcb
#
_entry.id   34e1ad3aa9d04f52f3009c5692859dcb
#
_cell.length_a   1.000
_cell.length_b   1.000
_cell.length_c   1.000
_cell.angle_alpha   90.00
_cell.angle_beta   90.00
_cell.angle_gamma   90.00
#
_symmetry.space_group_name_H-M   'P 1'
#
loop_
_entity.id
_entity.type
_entity.pdbx_description
1 polymer ?
#
loop_
_entity_poly.entity_id
_entity_poly.type
_entity_poly.pdbx_seq_one_letter_code
_entity_poly.pdbx_strand_id
1 'polypeptide(L)'
;MKQAQVCIVGGGCVGLTLALGLAKANVSVVVLDAAPKQLPPSDEYALRVSALSIASQNLFEQLNVWPHIMAERACAYTHMDVRDADSFGKIAFNNEQLELEHLGHIVENDIIRFALIKELEQHHTATLMFDTEYQQIHQSESDVFITLKSGEPIIAKLLVAADGANSAIRKQFNMALSFKDYDHHALVATVKTKEPHANTARQVFLPTGPLAFLPLSDDNTHSIVWSTSPNHCDELLAMDETTFNKAVMAAIDGQCGLCEVQSKRAAFPLKMRYAQQWVSGKVVLMGDAAHTIHPLAGLGMNLGLKDAAYLIELLTSDSKEFASTRTLRDYERTRKLDAQKHIALMQGLKELFEGANPVKKLIRGVGLSLVDNLGPIKHLFAKEAIGK
;
A
#
# COMPACT_ATOMS: atom_id res chain seq x y z
N MET A 1 34.80 1.02 -4.47
CA MET A 1 33.83 2.04 -4.92
C MET A 1 32.82 1.35 -5.81
N LYS A 2 31.56 1.34 -5.42
CA LYS A 2 30.47 0.74 -6.24
C LYS A 2 29.89 1.78 -7.18
N GLN A 3 29.57 1.35 -8.41
CA GLN A 3 28.89 2.18 -9.40
C GLN A 3 27.61 1.50 -9.87
N ALA A 4 26.54 2.27 -10.05
CA ALA A 4 25.28 1.80 -10.59
C ALA A 4 24.61 2.89 -11.42
N GLN A 5 23.67 2.52 -12.28
CA GLN A 5 22.83 3.51 -12.96
C GLN A 5 21.79 4.09 -11.99
N VAL A 6 21.22 3.25 -11.10
CA VAL A 6 20.25 3.68 -10.11
C VAL A 6 20.65 3.18 -8.72
N CYS A 7 20.63 4.08 -7.75
CA CYS A 7 20.65 3.73 -6.33
C CYS A 7 19.25 3.91 -5.76
N ILE A 8 18.71 2.90 -5.09
CA ILE A 8 17.41 2.94 -4.43
C ILE A 8 17.63 2.85 -2.93
N VAL A 9 17.13 3.81 -2.18
CA VAL A 9 17.15 3.78 -0.71
C VAL A 9 15.77 3.42 -0.21
N GLY A 10 15.68 2.25 0.43
CA GLY A 10 14.47 1.61 0.92
C GLY A 10 14.17 0.31 0.18
N GLY A 11 14.41 -0.83 0.85
CA GLY A 11 14.12 -2.19 0.39
C GLY A 11 12.72 -2.67 0.81
N GLY A 12 11.73 -1.78 0.81
CA GLY A 12 10.31 -2.13 0.93
C GLY A 12 9.75 -2.65 -0.40
N CYS A 13 8.50 -3.11 -0.39
CA CYS A 13 7.87 -3.69 -1.59
C CYS A 13 7.98 -2.80 -2.83
N VAL A 14 7.77 -1.49 -2.69
CA VAL A 14 7.81 -0.54 -3.81
C VAL A 14 9.22 -0.35 -4.35
N GLY A 15 10.22 -0.17 -3.46
CA GLY A 15 11.63 -0.03 -3.86
C GLY A 15 12.19 -1.28 -4.53
N LEU A 16 11.88 -2.46 -3.98
CA LEU A 16 12.29 -3.75 -4.56
C LEU A 16 11.60 -4.02 -5.90
N THR A 17 10.33 -3.60 -6.08
CA THR A 17 9.64 -3.71 -7.36
C THR A 17 10.32 -2.88 -8.44
N LEU A 18 10.68 -1.62 -8.12
CA LEU A 18 11.46 -0.79 -9.04
C LEU A 18 12.81 -1.44 -9.36
N ALA A 19 13.53 -1.91 -8.34
CA ALA A 19 14.83 -2.56 -8.51
C ALA A 19 14.74 -3.74 -9.48
N LEU A 20 13.74 -4.60 -9.31
CA LEU A 20 13.54 -5.77 -10.14
C LEU A 20 13.21 -5.42 -11.59
N GLY A 21 12.29 -4.48 -11.81
CA GLY A 21 11.93 -4.05 -13.16
C GLY A 21 13.12 -3.46 -13.91
N LEU A 22 13.95 -2.67 -13.22
CA LEU A 22 15.18 -2.13 -13.80
C LEU A 22 16.23 -3.22 -14.06
N ALA A 23 16.43 -4.15 -13.13
CA ALA A 23 17.38 -5.25 -13.27
C ALA A 23 17.02 -6.17 -14.45
N LYS A 24 15.73 -6.49 -14.65
CA LYS A 24 15.23 -7.25 -15.80
C LYS A 24 15.47 -6.54 -17.13
N ALA A 25 15.52 -5.21 -17.12
CA ALA A 25 15.89 -4.40 -18.29
C ALA A 25 17.42 -4.16 -18.41
N ASN A 26 18.25 -4.91 -17.68
CA ASN A 26 19.71 -4.78 -17.66
C ASN A 26 20.23 -3.41 -17.18
N VAL A 27 19.43 -2.65 -16.43
CA VAL A 27 19.88 -1.44 -15.73
C VAL A 27 20.54 -1.85 -14.41
N SER A 28 21.77 -1.39 -14.18
CA SER A 28 22.48 -1.69 -12.93
C SER A 28 21.88 -0.94 -11.74
N VAL A 29 21.52 -1.69 -10.68
CA VAL A 29 20.83 -1.16 -9.49
C VAL A 29 21.54 -1.54 -8.22
N VAL A 30 21.65 -0.59 -7.30
CA VAL A 30 22.01 -0.84 -5.90
C VAL A 30 20.82 -0.49 -5.02
N VAL A 31 20.38 -1.41 -4.19
CA VAL A 31 19.34 -1.18 -3.17
C VAL A 31 19.99 -1.11 -1.79
N LEU A 32 19.74 -0.03 -1.06
CA LEU A 32 20.16 0.15 0.33
C LEU A 32 18.94 0.05 1.24
N ASP A 33 19.01 -0.79 2.25
CA ASP A 33 18.00 -0.84 3.31
C ASP A 33 18.68 -0.93 4.68
N ALA A 34 18.24 -0.06 5.60
CA ALA A 34 18.68 -0.10 7.00
C ALA A 34 18.14 -1.31 7.76
N ALA A 35 17.02 -1.88 7.30
CA ALA A 35 16.44 -3.09 7.87
C ALA A 35 17.19 -4.35 7.39
N PRO A 36 17.13 -5.44 8.17
CA PRO A 36 17.67 -6.73 7.75
C PRO A 36 16.93 -7.30 6.54
N LYS A 37 17.61 -8.25 5.89
CA LYS A 37 16.98 -9.03 4.80
C LYS A 37 15.72 -9.72 5.32
N GLN A 38 14.65 -9.66 4.54
CA GLN A 38 13.41 -10.37 4.85
C GLN A 38 13.66 -11.88 4.88
N LEU A 39 13.31 -12.50 6.00
CA LEU A 39 13.32 -13.95 6.15
C LEU A 39 12.11 -14.60 5.46
N PRO A 40 12.18 -15.89 5.15
CA PRO A 40 11.00 -16.65 4.71
C PRO A 40 9.82 -16.43 5.65
N PRO A 41 8.58 -16.40 5.13
CA PRO A 41 7.39 -16.26 5.96
C PRO A 41 7.29 -17.39 7.01
N SER A 42 6.84 -17.06 8.21
CA SER A 42 6.51 -18.04 9.25
C SER A 42 5.13 -18.62 9.03
N ASP A 43 4.75 -19.63 9.82
CA ASP A 43 3.37 -20.18 9.81
C ASP A 43 2.34 -19.18 10.36
N GLU A 44 2.78 -18.23 11.18
CA GLU A 44 1.91 -17.16 11.70
C GLU A 44 1.70 -16.06 10.64
N TYR A 45 0.49 -15.51 10.60
CA TYR A 45 0.18 -14.39 9.71
C TYR A 45 0.84 -13.10 10.19
N ALA A 46 1.47 -12.38 9.26
CA ALA A 46 1.98 -11.05 9.53
C ALA A 46 0.81 -10.05 9.70
N LEU A 47 0.98 -9.09 10.62
CA LEU A 47 -0.07 -8.09 10.91
C LEU A 47 -0.36 -7.15 9.74
N ARG A 48 0.64 -6.92 8.87
CA ARG A 48 0.50 -5.99 7.74
C ARG A 48 0.21 -6.74 6.47
N VAL A 49 -1.00 -6.54 5.96
CA VAL A 49 -1.43 -7.08 4.68
C VAL A 49 -1.76 -5.93 3.71
N SER A 50 -1.74 -6.25 2.43
CA SER A 50 -2.18 -5.36 1.36
C SER A 50 -3.25 -6.02 0.52
N ALA A 51 -4.28 -5.25 0.16
CA ALA A 51 -5.23 -5.65 -0.86
C ALA A 51 -4.64 -5.26 -2.23
N LEU A 52 -4.02 -6.23 -2.89
CA LEU A 52 -3.43 -6.02 -4.21
C LEU A 52 -4.53 -5.96 -5.28
N SER A 53 -4.50 -4.90 -6.08
CA SER A 53 -5.36 -4.76 -7.25
C SER A 53 -4.89 -5.68 -8.38
N ILE A 54 -5.76 -5.93 -9.35
CA ILE A 54 -5.40 -6.70 -10.56
C ILE A 54 -4.23 -6.06 -11.30
N ALA A 55 -4.15 -4.72 -11.35
CA ALA A 55 -3.01 -4.05 -11.97
C ALA A 55 -1.69 -4.33 -11.25
N SER A 56 -1.70 -4.41 -9.92
CA SER A 56 -0.53 -4.77 -9.12
C SER A 56 -0.14 -6.23 -9.30
N GLN A 57 -1.13 -7.13 -9.38
CA GLN A 57 -0.89 -8.54 -9.71
C GLN A 57 -0.23 -8.68 -11.10
N ASN A 58 -0.79 -8.04 -12.12
CA ASN A 58 -0.24 -8.08 -13.48
C ASN A 58 1.21 -7.57 -13.53
N LEU A 59 1.53 -6.54 -12.75
CA LEU A 59 2.92 -6.07 -12.61
C LEU A 59 3.82 -7.17 -12.01
N PHE A 60 3.39 -7.83 -10.95
CA PHE A 60 4.14 -8.92 -10.34
C PHE A 60 4.25 -10.16 -11.24
N GLU A 61 3.25 -10.43 -12.06
CA GLU A 61 3.31 -11.48 -13.11
C GLU A 61 4.37 -11.15 -14.17
N GLN A 62 4.37 -9.93 -14.71
CA GLN A 62 5.38 -9.46 -15.66
C GLN A 62 6.80 -9.51 -15.09
N LEU A 63 6.92 -9.30 -13.80
CA LEU A 63 8.19 -9.37 -13.08
C LEU A 63 8.57 -10.78 -12.61
N ASN A 64 7.77 -11.81 -12.87
CA ASN A 64 7.93 -13.20 -12.39
C ASN A 64 7.89 -13.35 -10.85
N VAL A 65 7.34 -12.39 -10.14
CA VAL A 65 7.21 -12.42 -8.66
C VAL A 65 5.96 -13.18 -8.23
N TRP A 66 4.89 -13.12 -9.04
CA TRP A 66 3.59 -13.67 -8.69
C TRP A 66 3.62 -15.18 -8.34
N PRO A 67 4.34 -16.04 -9.08
CA PRO A 67 4.47 -17.45 -8.69
C PRO A 67 5.09 -17.65 -7.29
N HIS A 68 6.03 -16.80 -6.90
CA HIS A 68 6.64 -16.85 -5.56
C HIS A 68 5.65 -16.43 -4.47
N ILE A 69 4.81 -15.44 -4.73
CA ILE A 69 3.74 -15.01 -3.81
C ILE A 69 2.72 -16.14 -3.63
N MET A 70 2.26 -16.75 -4.72
CA MET A 70 1.27 -17.82 -4.70
C MET A 70 1.80 -19.12 -4.06
N ALA A 71 3.11 -19.36 -4.12
CA ALA A 71 3.74 -20.51 -3.47
C ALA A 71 3.73 -20.41 -1.93
N GLU A 72 3.57 -19.20 -1.39
CA GLU A 72 3.44 -18.95 0.05
C GLU A 72 1.97 -18.86 0.43
N ARG A 73 1.43 -17.66 0.63
CA ARG A 73 0.04 -17.42 1.01
C ARG A 73 -0.51 -16.19 0.31
N ALA A 74 -1.60 -16.35 -0.41
CA ALA A 74 -2.37 -15.26 -0.96
C ALA A 74 -3.84 -15.66 -0.99
N CYS A 75 -4.75 -14.76 -0.67
CA CYS A 75 -6.17 -15.01 -0.71
C CYS A 75 -6.83 -14.16 -1.78
N ALA A 76 -7.32 -14.79 -2.84
CA ALA A 76 -8.16 -14.13 -3.82
C ALA A 76 -9.51 -13.79 -3.19
N TYR A 77 -9.97 -12.53 -3.33
CA TYR A 77 -11.33 -12.20 -2.95
C TYR A 77 -12.17 -11.93 -4.18
N THR A 78 -13.35 -12.54 -4.18
CA THR A 78 -14.33 -12.47 -5.29
C THR A 78 -15.49 -11.55 -4.98
N HIS A 79 -15.66 -11.19 -3.71
CA HIS A 79 -16.75 -10.35 -3.23
C HIS A 79 -16.19 -9.23 -2.37
N MET A 80 -16.83 -8.06 -2.45
CA MET A 80 -16.59 -6.92 -1.57
C MET A 80 -17.94 -6.40 -1.05
N ASP A 81 -18.12 -6.43 0.26
CA ASP A 81 -19.33 -5.95 0.94
C ASP A 81 -18.98 -4.71 1.77
N VAL A 82 -19.55 -3.57 1.42
CA VAL A 82 -19.34 -2.29 2.09
C VAL A 82 -20.67 -1.79 2.65
N ARG A 83 -20.71 -1.49 3.96
CA ARG A 83 -21.91 -1.07 4.67
C ARG A 83 -21.67 0.17 5.52
N ASP A 84 -22.72 0.95 5.69
CA ASP A 84 -22.78 2.01 6.70
C ASP A 84 -23.56 1.49 7.92
N ALA A 85 -22.90 1.40 9.08
CA ALA A 85 -23.54 0.93 10.31
C ALA A 85 -24.69 1.83 10.79
N ASP A 86 -24.69 3.08 10.37
CA ASP A 86 -25.60 4.13 10.81
C ASP A 86 -26.80 4.35 9.88
N SER A 87 -26.81 3.69 8.70
CA SER A 87 -27.88 3.79 7.71
C SER A 87 -28.15 2.45 7.04
N PHE A 88 -29.14 2.42 6.14
CA PHE A 88 -29.43 1.25 5.30
C PHE A 88 -28.49 1.13 4.09
N GLY A 89 -27.53 2.03 3.96
CA GLY A 89 -26.63 2.10 2.81
C GLY A 89 -25.69 0.90 2.77
N LYS A 90 -25.73 0.19 1.66
CA LYS A 90 -24.77 -0.87 1.35
C LYS A 90 -24.45 -0.87 -0.14
N ILE A 91 -23.27 -1.33 -0.48
CA ILE A 91 -22.86 -1.62 -1.85
C ILE A 91 -22.07 -2.92 -1.85
N ALA A 92 -22.41 -3.80 -2.77
CA ALA A 92 -21.73 -5.07 -2.92
C ALA A 92 -21.19 -5.20 -4.36
N PHE A 93 -19.95 -5.65 -4.47
CA PHE A 93 -19.31 -5.96 -5.73
C PHE A 93 -19.00 -7.46 -5.76
N ASN A 94 -19.19 -8.07 -6.91
CA ASN A 94 -18.69 -9.41 -7.18
C ASN A 94 -17.91 -9.46 -8.50
N ASN A 95 -17.07 -10.46 -8.62
CA ASN A 95 -16.21 -10.65 -9.78
C ASN A 95 -17.01 -10.95 -11.06
N GLU A 96 -18.14 -11.67 -10.96
CA GLU A 96 -18.99 -12.03 -12.11
C GLU A 96 -19.57 -10.80 -12.79
N GLN A 97 -20.06 -9.80 -12.02
CA GLN A 97 -20.58 -8.53 -12.55
C GLN A 97 -19.54 -7.74 -13.35
N LEU A 98 -18.26 -8.00 -13.11
CA LEU A 98 -17.14 -7.31 -13.74
C LEU A 98 -16.44 -8.20 -14.79
N GLU A 99 -16.94 -9.41 -15.02
CA GLU A 99 -16.33 -10.41 -15.92
C GLU A 99 -14.87 -10.70 -15.57
N LEU A 100 -14.59 -10.87 -14.27
CA LEU A 100 -13.25 -11.13 -13.73
C LEU A 100 -13.22 -12.45 -12.98
N GLU A 101 -12.05 -13.06 -12.85
CA GLU A 101 -11.87 -14.25 -12.01
C GLU A 101 -11.96 -13.88 -10.52
N HIS A 102 -11.45 -12.72 -10.14
CA HIS A 102 -11.42 -12.17 -8.78
C HIS A 102 -11.33 -10.65 -8.82
N LEU A 103 -11.55 -9.98 -7.68
CA LEU A 103 -11.44 -8.53 -7.55
C LEU A 103 -10.04 -8.08 -7.15
N GLY A 104 -9.25 -8.96 -6.59
CA GLY A 104 -7.88 -8.75 -6.13
C GLY A 104 -7.43 -9.83 -5.15
N HIS A 105 -6.29 -9.63 -4.53
CA HIS A 105 -5.73 -10.57 -3.55
C HIS A 105 -5.34 -9.86 -2.26
N ILE A 106 -5.62 -10.50 -1.12
CA ILE A 106 -5.04 -10.08 0.15
C ILE A 106 -3.75 -10.86 0.35
N VAL A 107 -2.64 -10.12 0.51
CA VAL A 107 -1.30 -10.67 0.65
C VAL A 107 -0.55 -9.96 1.78
N GLU A 108 0.18 -10.72 2.58
CA GLU A 108 1.05 -10.18 3.62
C GLU A 108 2.23 -9.43 2.99
N ASN A 109 2.56 -8.25 3.52
CA ASN A 109 3.64 -7.44 2.95
C ASN A 109 5.00 -8.15 3.02
N ASP A 110 5.21 -8.98 4.04
CA ASP A 110 6.44 -9.76 4.22
C ASP A 110 6.60 -10.82 3.13
N ILE A 111 5.51 -11.45 2.68
CA ILE A 111 5.49 -12.38 1.55
C ILE A 111 5.86 -11.66 0.26
N ILE A 112 5.28 -10.49 0.01
CA ILE A 112 5.60 -9.69 -1.19
C ILE A 112 7.09 -9.32 -1.18
N ARG A 113 7.60 -8.84 -0.05
CA ARG A 113 9.00 -8.45 0.11
C ARG A 113 9.94 -9.64 -0.09
N PHE A 114 9.63 -10.79 0.52
CA PHE A 114 10.38 -12.03 0.37
C PHE A 114 10.42 -12.50 -1.09
N ALA A 115 9.28 -12.54 -1.78
CA ALA A 115 9.16 -12.94 -3.17
C ALA A 115 9.97 -12.03 -4.11
N LEU A 116 9.93 -10.72 -3.89
CA LEU A 116 10.73 -9.74 -4.64
C LEU A 116 12.23 -9.95 -4.46
N ILE A 117 12.70 -10.19 -3.22
CA ILE A 117 14.11 -10.45 -2.93
C ILE A 117 14.56 -11.73 -3.62
N LYS A 118 13.76 -12.80 -3.52
CA LYS A 118 14.05 -14.10 -4.11
C LYS A 118 14.23 -14.01 -5.64
N GLU A 119 13.40 -13.24 -6.33
CA GLU A 119 13.54 -13.00 -7.76
C GLU A 119 14.74 -12.09 -8.07
N LEU A 120 14.94 -11.01 -7.29
CA LEU A 120 16.07 -10.09 -7.49
C LEU A 120 17.44 -10.76 -7.35
N GLU A 121 17.58 -11.74 -6.48
CA GLU A 121 18.84 -12.48 -6.27
C GLU A 121 19.26 -13.30 -7.51
N GLN A 122 18.37 -13.49 -8.47
CA GLN A 122 18.69 -14.16 -9.75
C GLN A 122 19.30 -13.19 -10.78
N HIS A 123 19.27 -11.87 -10.51
CA HIS A 123 19.73 -10.84 -11.44
C HIS A 123 21.08 -10.24 -11.02
N HIS A 124 22.12 -10.52 -11.80
CA HIS A 124 23.49 -10.04 -11.54
C HIS A 124 23.64 -8.50 -11.64
N THR A 125 22.69 -7.82 -12.27
CA THR A 125 22.64 -6.35 -12.37
C THR A 125 22.12 -5.68 -11.10
N ALA A 126 21.56 -6.45 -10.14
CA ALA A 126 21.06 -5.94 -8.86
C ALA A 126 22.03 -6.26 -7.73
N THR A 127 22.35 -5.27 -6.91
CA THR A 127 23.09 -5.44 -5.66
C THR A 127 22.21 -5.04 -4.50
N LEU A 128 21.87 -5.99 -3.64
CA LEU A 128 21.06 -5.76 -2.43
C LEU A 128 21.98 -5.59 -1.22
N MET A 129 21.82 -4.49 -0.49
CA MET A 129 22.60 -4.16 0.70
C MET A 129 21.62 -3.89 1.87
N PHE A 130 21.32 -4.95 2.59
CA PHE A 130 20.53 -4.89 3.84
C PHE A 130 21.45 -4.55 5.03
N ASP A 131 20.87 -4.19 6.17
CA ASP A 131 21.58 -3.70 7.36
C ASP A 131 22.57 -2.57 7.02
N THR A 132 22.22 -1.77 5.99
CA THR A 132 23.14 -0.78 5.42
C THR A 132 22.48 0.61 5.43
N GLU A 133 23.12 1.52 6.16
CA GLU A 133 22.70 2.90 6.26
C GLU A 133 23.69 3.81 5.53
N TYR A 134 23.15 4.84 4.87
CA TYR A 134 23.97 5.93 4.35
C TYR A 134 24.24 6.98 5.43
N GLN A 135 25.35 7.66 5.31
CA GLN A 135 25.74 8.79 6.15
C GLN A 135 25.43 10.13 5.47
N GLN A 136 25.71 10.23 4.17
CA GLN A 136 25.61 11.48 3.42
C GLN A 136 25.29 11.23 1.96
N ILE A 137 24.52 12.13 1.36
CA ILE A 137 24.19 12.11 -0.07
C ILE A 137 24.48 13.49 -0.65
N HIS A 138 25.24 13.53 -1.75
CA HIS A 138 25.47 14.70 -2.55
C HIS A 138 25.07 14.43 -3.99
N GLN A 139 24.69 15.46 -4.74
CA GLN A 139 24.45 15.35 -6.18
C GLN A 139 25.23 16.40 -6.95
N SER A 140 25.66 16.02 -8.16
CA SER A 140 26.13 16.92 -9.21
C SER A 140 25.08 17.03 -10.31
N GLU A 141 25.42 17.66 -11.42
CA GLU A 141 24.54 17.70 -12.61
C GLU A 141 24.32 16.33 -13.22
N SER A 142 25.31 15.43 -13.16
CA SER A 142 25.29 14.12 -13.82
C SER A 142 25.14 12.92 -12.88
N ASP A 143 25.54 13.04 -11.62
CA ASP A 143 25.71 11.91 -10.71
C ASP A 143 25.25 12.24 -9.28
N VAL A 144 24.92 11.17 -8.55
CA VAL A 144 24.66 11.20 -7.10
C VAL A 144 25.75 10.41 -6.40
N PHE A 145 26.29 10.98 -5.34
CA PHE A 145 27.33 10.39 -4.50
C PHE A 145 26.73 10.06 -3.15
N ILE A 146 26.76 8.78 -2.79
CA ILE A 146 26.23 8.28 -1.52
C ILE A 146 27.40 7.75 -0.72
N THR A 147 27.63 8.26 0.48
CA THR A 147 28.61 7.73 1.42
C THR A 147 27.87 6.90 2.47
N LEU A 148 28.23 5.62 2.58
CA LEU A 148 27.67 4.72 3.59
C LEU A 148 28.26 5.05 4.99
N LYS A 149 27.57 4.64 6.05
CA LYS A 149 28.14 4.76 7.43
C LYS A 149 29.43 3.97 7.60
N SER A 150 29.67 2.93 6.79
CA SER A 150 30.94 2.21 6.72
C SER A 150 32.08 3.01 6.11
N GLY A 151 31.80 4.17 5.51
CA GLY A 151 32.75 4.98 4.74
C GLY A 151 32.84 4.56 3.25
N GLU A 152 32.18 3.48 2.81
CA GLU A 152 32.20 3.04 1.41
C GLU A 152 31.37 4.01 0.53
N PRO A 153 31.92 4.51 -0.60
CA PRO A 153 31.18 5.36 -1.52
C PRO A 153 30.46 4.56 -2.60
N ILE A 154 29.25 5.05 -2.95
CA ILE A 154 28.48 4.60 -4.11
C ILE A 154 28.24 5.78 -5.03
N ILE A 155 28.39 5.59 -6.34
CA ILE A 155 28.08 6.58 -7.36
C ILE A 155 26.93 6.04 -8.23
N ALA A 156 25.90 6.87 -8.43
CA ALA A 156 24.76 6.52 -9.29
C ALA A 156 24.37 7.69 -10.20
N LYS A 157 23.74 7.38 -11.35
CA LYS A 157 23.15 8.39 -12.24
C LYS A 157 21.83 8.95 -11.71
N LEU A 158 21.13 8.15 -10.91
CA LEU A 158 19.85 8.50 -10.31
C LEU A 158 19.77 7.91 -8.90
N LEU A 159 19.24 8.68 -7.97
CA LEU A 159 18.84 8.23 -6.63
C LEU A 159 17.32 8.19 -6.56
N VAL A 160 16.78 7.05 -6.15
CA VAL A 160 15.34 6.93 -5.84
C VAL A 160 15.16 6.70 -4.34
N ALA A 161 14.45 7.61 -3.71
CA ALA A 161 14.07 7.51 -2.30
C ALA A 161 12.74 6.78 -2.18
N ALA A 162 12.79 5.53 -1.71
CA ALA A 162 11.68 4.68 -1.33
C ALA A 162 11.72 4.37 0.19
N ASP A 163 12.29 5.30 0.97
CA ASP A 163 12.62 5.20 2.40
C ASP A 163 11.42 5.50 3.33
N GLY A 164 10.21 5.41 2.78
CA GLY A 164 8.96 5.43 3.53
C GLY A 164 8.49 6.82 3.97
N ALA A 165 7.40 6.83 4.72
CA ALA A 165 6.64 8.04 5.09
C ALA A 165 7.48 9.09 5.84
N ASN A 166 8.51 8.67 6.57
CA ASN A 166 9.41 9.57 7.31
C ASN A 166 10.70 9.90 6.56
N SER A 167 10.71 9.73 5.24
CA SER A 167 11.86 9.89 4.34
C SER A 167 12.88 10.92 4.83
N ALA A 168 14.10 10.45 5.10
CA ALA A 168 15.22 11.30 5.48
C ALA A 168 15.77 12.02 4.24
N ILE A 169 15.74 11.38 3.08
CA ILE A 169 16.16 11.97 1.79
C ILE A 169 15.27 13.14 1.43
N ARG A 170 13.94 13.00 1.55
CA ARG A 170 13.00 14.11 1.33
C ARG A 170 13.35 15.32 2.18
N LYS A 171 13.68 15.11 3.47
CA LYS A 171 14.08 16.17 4.38
C LYS A 171 15.44 16.78 3.99
N GLN A 172 16.42 15.96 3.66
CA GLN A 172 17.76 16.40 3.27
C GLN A 172 17.74 17.29 2.03
N PHE A 173 16.88 16.97 1.05
CA PHE A 173 16.73 17.76 -0.18
C PHE A 173 15.66 18.86 -0.07
N ASN A 174 15.18 19.17 1.14
CA ASN A 174 14.21 20.24 1.41
C ASN A 174 12.94 20.15 0.54
N MET A 175 12.52 18.94 0.19
CA MET A 175 11.29 18.74 -0.56
C MET A 175 10.09 18.90 0.39
N ALA A 176 9.39 20.03 0.25
CA ALA A 176 8.30 20.44 1.14
C ALA A 176 7.18 19.40 1.20
N LEU A 177 6.60 19.21 2.38
CA LEU A 177 5.57 18.24 2.69
C LEU A 177 4.27 18.94 3.08
N SER A 178 3.17 18.64 2.39
CA SER A 178 1.82 18.88 2.87
C SER A 178 1.44 17.76 3.83
N PHE A 179 0.95 18.11 4.99
CA PHE A 179 0.63 17.19 6.05
C PHE A 179 -0.79 17.43 6.56
N LYS A 180 -1.55 16.35 6.75
CA LYS A 180 -2.84 16.38 7.44
C LYS A 180 -2.90 15.18 8.38
N ASP A 181 -3.08 15.44 9.66
CA ASP A 181 -3.43 14.39 10.62
C ASP A 181 -4.90 14.06 10.47
N TYR A 182 -5.22 12.78 10.44
CA TYR A 182 -6.61 12.35 10.38
C TYR A 182 -7.23 12.21 11.77
N ASP A 183 -6.43 12.41 12.83
CA ASP A 183 -6.82 12.14 14.22
C ASP A 183 -7.38 10.73 14.42
N HIS A 184 -6.87 9.79 13.65
CA HIS A 184 -7.23 8.37 13.71
C HIS A 184 -5.99 7.48 13.81
N HIS A 185 -6.15 6.34 14.48
CA HIS A 185 -5.22 5.23 14.47
C HIS A 185 -5.86 4.03 13.75
N ALA A 186 -5.06 3.26 13.02
CA ALA A 186 -5.45 1.96 12.52
C ALA A 186 -5.01 0.89 13.50
N LEU A 187 -5.96 0.25 14.20
CA LEU A 187 -5.73 -0.96 14.96
C LEU A 187 -5.77 -2.14 13.98
N VAL A 188 -4.74 -2.97 14.02
CA VAL A 188 -4.63 -4.18 13.19
C VAL A 188 -4.49 -5.40 14.08
N ALA A 189 -5.14 -6.50 13.66
CA ALA A 189 -5.03 -7.80 14.30
C ALA A 189 -5.47 -8.89 13.32
N THR A 190 -5.08 -10.12 13.60
CA THR A 190 -5.63 -11.33 12.95
C THR A 190 -6.75 -11.89 13.81
N VAL A 191 -7.88 -12.19 13.20
CA VAL A 191 -9.08 -12.68 13.87
C VAL A 191 -9.57 -13.96 13.17
N LYS A 192 -9.86 -14.99 13.94
CA LYS A 192 -10.55 -16.19 13.47
C LYS A 192 -12.05 -16.04 13.70
N THR A 193 -12.85 -16.46 12.72
CA THR A 193 -14.31 -16.35 12.77
C THR A 193 -14.97 -17.73 12.69
N LYS A 194 -16.16 -17.87 13.25
CA LYS A 194 -16.91 -19.13 13.18
C LYS A 194 -17.41 -19.40 11.76
N GLU A 195 -17.93 -18.37 11.11
CA GLU A 195 -18.41 -18.47 9.74
C GLU A 195 -17.25 -18.19 8.77
N PRO A 196 -17.12 -18.95 7.66
CA PRO A 196 -16.07 -18.73 6.68
C PRO A 196 -16.25 -17.41 5.95
N HIS A 197 -15.14 -16.81 5.53
CA HIS A 197 -15.17 -15.53 4.80
C HIS A 197 -15.77 -15.65 3.39
N ALA A 198 -15.83 -16.82 2.80
CA ALA A 198 -16.34 -17.07 1.45
C ALA A 198 -15.71 -16.08 0.42
N ASN A 199 -14.41 -15.88 0.49
CA ASN A 199 -13.64 -14.96 -0.36
C ASN A 199 -14.21 -13.54 -0.42
N THR A 200 -14.76 -13.04 0.69
CA THR A 200 -15.41 -11.74 0.79
C THR A 200 -14.57 -10.76 1.63
N ALA A 201 -14.11 -9.69 1.04
CA ALA A 201 -13.60 -8.53 1.78
C ALA A 201 -14.79 -7.70 2.29
N ARG A 202 -14.83 -7.42 3.59
CA ARG A 202 -15.93 -6.66 4.21
C ARG A 202 -15.40 -5.36 4.78
N GLN A 203 -16.19 -4.30 4.64
CA GLN A 203 -15.91 -3.01 5.27
C GLN A 203 -17.19 -2.43 5.85
N VAL A 204 -17.14 -2.06 7.12
CA VAL A 204 -18.24 -1.38 7.81
C VAL A 204 -17.77 0.01 8.20
N PHE A 205 -18.50 1.03 7.76
CA PHE A 205 -18.31 2.41 8.20
C PHE A 205 -19.09 2.63 9.51
N LEU A 206 -18.36 2.65 10.62
CA LEU A 206 -18.89 2.94 11.95
C LEU A 206 -18.84 4.46 12.22
N PRO A 207 -19.63 4.99 13.14
CA PRO A 207 -19.52 6.39 13.56
C PRO A 207 -18.12 6.77 14.08
N THR A 208 -17.39 5.79 14.63
CA THR A 208 -16.03 5.92 15.15
C THR A 208 -14.95 5.78 14.09
N GLY A 209 -15.29 5.37 12.87
CA GLY A 209 -14.39 5.12 11.75
C GLY A 209 -14.56 3.73 11.14
N PRO A 210 -13.96 3.47 9.97
CA PRO A 210 -14.16 2.22 9.24
C PRO A 210 -13.43 1.04 9.88
N LEU A 211 -14.10 -0.12 9.85
CA LEU A 211 -13.54 -1.42 10.15
C LEU A 211 -13.55 -2.29 8.89
N ALA A 212 -12.40 -2.81 8.50
CA ALA A 212 -12.26 -3.76 7.39
C ALA A 212 -11.96 -5.17 7.93
N PHE A 213 -12.55 -6.18 7.30
CA PHE A 213 -12.26 -7.60 7.43
C PHE A 213 -11.74 -8.10 6.10
N LEU A 214 -10.47 -8.46 6.05
CA LEU A 214 -9.75 -8.87 4.84
C LEU A 214 -9.51 -10.38 4.92
N PRO A 215 -10.02 -11.20 3.98
CA PRO A 215 -9.88 -12.64 4.02
C PRO A 215 -8.41 -13.07 3.85
N LEU A 216 -7.96 -14.01 4.67
CA LEU A 216 -6.65 -14.63 4.58
C LEU A 216 -6.77 -16.03 3.97
N SER A 217 -5.66 -16.73 3.81
CA SER A 217 -5.63 -18.03 3.13
C SER A 217 -6.36 -19.16 3.88
N ASP A 218 -6.57 -19.04 5.18
CA ASP A 218 -7.45 -19.93 5.95
C ASP A 218 -8.88 -19.39 5.89
N ASP A 219 -9.84 -20.23 5.51
CA ASP A 219 -11.24 -19.85 5.22
C ASP A 219 -11.95 -19.10 6.36
N ASN A 220 -11.50 -19.29 7.59
CA ASN A 220 -12.08 -18.67 8.77
C ASN A 220 -11.23 -17.55 9.35
N THR A 221 -10.13 -17.17 8.69
CA THR A 221 -9.17 -16.20 9.23
C THR A 221 -9.20 -14.90 8.44
N HIS A 222 -9.20 -13.79 9.17
CA HIS A 222 -9.20 -12.44 8.59
C HIS A 222 -8.10 -11.59 9.20
N SER A 223 -7.52 -10.70 8.40
CA SER A 223 -6.84 -9.53 8.92
C SER A 223 -7.85 -8.40 9.10
N ILE A 224 -7.91 -7.81 10.28
CA ILE A 224 -8.76 -6.65 10.54
C ILE A 224 -7.94 -5.38 10.54
N VAL A 225 -8.54 -4.30 10.00
CA VAL A 225 -8.02 -2.94 10.06
C VAL A 225 -9.14 -2.04 10.57
N TRP A 226 -9.04 -1.61 11.83
CA TRP A 226 -10.02 -0.76 12.47
C TRP A 226 -9.47 0.66 12.62
N SER A 227 -9.94 1.57 11.78
CA SER A 227 -9.57 2.99 11.87
C SER A 227 -10.50 3.68 12.85
N THR A 228 -9.96 4.28 13.91
CA THR A 228 -10.75 4.96 14.94
C THR A 228 -9.95 6.06 15.61
N SER A 229 -10.60 6.87 16.46
CA SER A 229 -9.93 7.92 17.24
C SER A 229 -8.82 7.34 18.13
N PRO A 230 -7.76 8.09 18.45
CA PRO A 230 -6.68 7.60 19.31
C PRO A 230 -7.18 7.05 20.65
N ASN A 231 -8.10 7.78 21.33
CA ASN A 231 -8.63 7.35 22.61
C ASN A 231 -9.37 6.01 22.51
N HIS A 232 -10.25 5.86 21.53
CA HIS A 232 -10.97 4.60 21.35
C HIS A 232 -10.04 3.45 20.91
N CYS A 233 -9.00 3.76 20.16
CA CYS A 233 -7.96 2.79 19.81
C CYS A 233 -7.22 2.29 21.06
N ASP A 234 -6.85 3.20 21.97
CA ASP A 234 -6.20 2.85 23.24
C ASP A 234 -7.13 2.01 24.14
N GLU A 235 -8.43 2.33 24.19
CA GLU A 235 -9.44 1.50 24.85
C GLU A 235 -9.48 0.08 24.29
N LEU A 236 -9.55 -0.07 22.95
CA LEU A 236 -9.56 -1.35 22.29
C LEU A 236 -8.28 -2.16 22.53
N LEU A 237 -7.12 -1.49 22.59
CA LEU A 237 -5.84 -2.13 22.90
C LEU A 237 -5.76 -2.63 24.35
N ALA A 238 -6.38 -1.89 25.29
CA ALA A 238 -6.39 -2.21 26.72
C ALA A 238 -7.39 -3.31 27.10
N MET A 239 -8.36 -3.63 26.23
CA MET A 239 -9.34 -4.67 26.51
C MET A 239 -8.67 -6.05 26.66
N ASP A 240 -9.22 -6.90 27.53
CA ASP A 240 -8.93 -8.33 27.49
C ASP A 240 -9.45 -8.96 26.17
N GLU A 241 -9.01 -10.17 25.85
CA GLU A 241 -9.38 -10.85 24.60
C GLU A 241 -10.90 -11.06 24.48
N THR A 242 -11.56 -11.46 25.55
CA THR A 242 -13.01 -11.70 25.54
C THR A 242 -13.80 -10.45 25.24
N THR A 243 -13.43 -9.34 25.85
CA THR A 243 -14.07 -8.04 25.65
C THR A 243 -13.79 -7.50 24.26
N PHE A 244 -12.55 -7.61 23.78
CA PHE A 244 -12.18 -7.22 22.43
C PHE A 244 -12.92 -8.03 21.35
N ASN A 245 -13.02 -9.36 21.52
CA ASN A 245 -13.76 -10.24 20.61
C ASN A 245 -15.23 -9.82 20.50
N LYS A 246 -15.88 -9.49 21.62
CA LYS A 246 -17.24 -8.96 21.62
C LYS A 246 -17.36 -7.62 20.91
N ALA A 247 -16.39 -6.71 21.11
CA ALA A 247 -16.36 -5.41 20.43
C ALA A 247 -16.24 -5.56 18.91
N VAL A 248 -15.37 -6.48 18.46
CA VAL A 248 -15.19 -6.81 17.04
C VAL A 248 -16.48 -7.40 16.45
N MET A 249 -17.11 -8.36 17.15
CA MET A 249 -18.39 -8.96 16.70
C MET A 249 -19.49 -7.90 16.57
N ALA A 250 -19.62 -7.01 17.55
CA ALA A 250 -20.61 -5.94 17.53
C ALA A 250 -20.34 -4.96 16.36
N ALA A 251 -19.08 -4.62 16.12
CA ALA A 251 -18.68 -3.70 15.06
C ALA A 251 -18.96 -4.23 13.64
N ILE A 252 -18.88 -5.57 13.43
CA ILE A 252 -19.21 -6.20 12.13
C ILE A 252 -20.67 -6.66 12.07
N ASP A 253 -21.50 -6.30 13.06
CA ASP A 253 -22.92 -6.69 13.14
C ASP A 253 -23.14 -8.21 13.10
N GLY A 254 -22.26 -8.96 13.75
CA GLY A 254 -22.33 -10.42 13.84
C GLY A 254 -22.21 -11.21 12.54
N GLN A 255 -21.90 -10.56 11.42
CA GLN A 255 -21.91 -11.16 10.06
C GLN A 255 -20.94 -12.33 9.89
N CYS A 256 -19.90 -12.42 10.70
CA CYS A 256 -18.90 -13.49 10.65
C CYS A 256 -19.06 -14.50 11.80
N GLY A 257 -20.16 -14.43 12.56
CA GLY A 257 -20.36 -15.24 13.75
C GLY A 257 -19.42 -14.88 14.89
N LEU A 258 -19.04 -15.86 15.72
CA LEU A 258 -18.08 -15.64 16.80
C LEU A 258 -16.72 -15.25 16.24
N CYS A 259 -16.09 -14.26 16.86
CA CYS A 259 -14.76 -13.78 16.51
C CYS A 259 -13.79 -14.04 17.67
N GLU A 260 -12.59 -14.51 17.35
CA GLU A 260 -11.51 -14.76 18.30
C GLU A 260 -10.21 -14.14 17.77
N VAL A 261 -9.61 -13.22 18.52
CA VAL A 261 -8.31 -12.64 18.17
C VAL A 261 -7.21 -13.69 18.25
N GLN A 262 -6.39 -13.80 17.22
CA GLN A 262 -5.33 -14.82 17.10
C GLN A 262 -3.93 -14.21 17.19
N SER A 263 -3.80 -12.89 17.10
CA SER A 263 -2.50 -12.18 17.11
C SER A 263 -2.44 -11.12 18.20
N LYS A 264 -1.25 -10.57 18.39
CA LYS A 264 -1.13 -9.29 19.11
C LYS A 264 -1.88 -8.21 18.34
N ARG A 265 -2.47 -7.27 19.08
CA ARG A 265 -3.07 -6.07 18.52
C ARG A 265 -2.01 -5.00 18.41
N ALA A 266 -1.91 -4.33 17.27
CA ALA A 266 -1.00 -3.20 17.07
C ALA A 266 -1.75 -2.01 16.50
N ALA A 267 -1.29 -0.78 16.80
CA ALA A 267 -1.90 0.43 16.28
C ALA A 267 -0.88 1.33 15.61
N PHE A 268 -1.31 1.99 14.55
CA PHE A 268 -0.49 2.91 13.77
C PHE A 268 -1.25 4.23 13.52
N PRO A 269 -0.61 5.39 13.74
CA PRO A 269 -1.26 6.67 13.48
C PRO A 269 -1.48 6.86 11.97
N LEU A 270 -2.69 7.30 11.61
CA LEU A 270 -3.08 7.57 10.24
C LEU A 270 -2.83 9.03 9.88
N LYS A 271 -1.87 9.26 9.01
CA LYS A 271 -1.44 10.60 8.61
C LYS A 271 -1.34 10.67 7.09
N MET A 272 -1.96 11.68 6.50
CA MET A 272 -1.72 12.02 5.11
C MET A 272 -0.42 12.81 5.02
N ARG A 273 0.44 12.41 4.10
CA ARG A 273 1.66 13.12 3.71
C ARG A 273 1.71 13.20 2.20
N TYR A 274 2.04 14.37 1.68
CA TYR A 274 2.14 14.57 0.25
C TYR A 274 3.29 15.55 -0.03
N ALA A 275 4.34 15.08 -0.69
CA ALA A 275 5.46 15.92 -1.07
C ALA A 275 5.06 16.88 -2.20
N GLN A 276 5.33 18.18 -2.02
CA GLN A 276 5.01 19.19 -3.02
C GLN A 276 5.94 19.10 -4.23
N GLN A 277 7.11 18.52 -4.06
CA GLN A 277 8.10 18.27 -5.10
C GLN A 277 8.57 16.82 -4.94
N TRP A 278 8.58 16.06 -6.05
CA TRP A 278 9.01 14.66 -6.06
C TRP A 278 10.35 14.44 -6.75
N VAL A 279 10.85 15.45 -7.44
CA VAL A 279 12.12 15.42 -8.17
C VAL A 279 12.96 16.63 -7.80
N SER A 280 14.22 16.41 -7.39
CA SER A 280 15.22 17.43 -7.14
C SER A 280 16.54 17.04 -7.79
N GLY A 281 16.84 17.60 -8.97
CA GLY A 281 18.00 17.21 -9.77
C GLY A 281 17.93 15.72 -10.15
N LYS A 282 18.87 14.93 -9.63
CA LYS A 282 18.97 13.48 -9.83
C LYS A 282 18.37 12.66 -8.65
N VAL A 283 17.54 13.26 -7.83
CA VAL A 283 16.88 12.61 -6.70
C VAL A 283 15.38 12.59 -6.93
N VAL A 284 14.76 11.38 -6.81
CA VAL A 284 13.34 11.11 -7.03
C VAL A 284 12.74 10.50 -5.78
N LEU A 285 11.55 10.96 -5.37
CA LEU A 285 10.74 10.33 -4.33
C LEU A 285 9.74 9.35 -4.94
N MET A 286 9.47 8.23 -4.24
CA MET A 286 8.52 7.21 -4.69
C MET A 286 7.79 6.57 -3.51
N GLY A 287 6.56 6.13 -3.73
CA GLY A 287 5.74 5.48 -2.70
C GLY A 287 5.52 6.39 -1.49
N ASP A 288 5.57 5.83 -0.29
CA ASP A 288 5.32 6.58 0.95
C ASP A 288 6.29 7.74 1.19
N ALA A 289 7.47 7.74 0.57
CA ALA A 289 8.39 8.89 0.60
C ALA A 289 7.82 10.11 -0.12
N ALA A 290 7.05 9.89 -1.18
CA ALA A 290 6.38 10.94 -1.96
C ALA A 290 4.96 11.22 -1.43
N HIS A 291 4.20 10.18 -1.10
CA HIS A 291 2.80 10.29 -0.69
C HIS A 291 2.40 9.15 0.25
N THR A 292 1.79 9.48 1.36
CA THR A 292 1.10 8.55 2.24
C THR A 292 -0.37 8.94 2.26
N ILE A 293 -1.24 8.03 1.85
CA ILE A 293 -2.69 8.27 1.84
C ILE A 293 -3.38 7.45 2.92
N HIS A 294 -4.62 7.82 3.25
CA HIS A 294 -5.41 7.05 4.20
C HIS A 294 -5.59 5.61 3.70
N PRO A 295 -5.41 4.58 4.55
CA PRO A 295 -5.46 3.17 4.14
C PRO A 295 -6.89 2.66 3.86
N LEU A 296 -7.84 3.53 3.57
CA LEU A 296 -9.16 3.11 3.09
C LEU A 296 -8.97 2.23 1.85
N ALA A 297 -9.52 1.03 1.91
CA ALA A 297 -9.47 0.03 0.85
C ALA A 297 -8.06 -0.48 0.44
N GLY A 298 -7.03 -0.33 1.29
CA GLY A 298 -5.69 -0.89 1.01
C GLY A 298 -4.95 -0.27 -0.19
N LEU A 299 -5.30 0.95 -0.60
CA LEU A 299 -4.80 1.58 -1.84
C LEU A 299 -3.34 2.05 -1.77
N GLY A 300 -2.74 2.22 -0.59
CA GLY A 300 -1.39 2.79 -0.44
C GLY A 300 -0.32 2.00 -1.20
N MET A 301 -0.30 0.68 -1.05
CA MET A 301 0.64 -0.21 -1.75
C MET A 301 0.45 -0.11 -3.27
N ASN A 302 -0.79 -0.22 -3.75
CA ASN A 302 -1.10 -0.19 -5.17
C ASN A 302 -0.65 1.11 -5.84
N LEU A 303 -0.81 2.25 -5.17
CA LEU A 303 -0.36 3.54 -5.69
C LEU A 303 1.16 3.62 -5.78
N GLY A 304 1.89 3.11 -4.78
CA GLY A 304 3.35 3.01 -4.82
C GLY A 304 3.85 2.04 -5.91
N LEU A 305 3.15 0.93 -6.13
CA LEU A 305 3.47 0.00 -7.23
C LEU A 305 3.23 0.63 -8.60
N LYS A 306 2.18 1.46 -8.75
CA LYS A 306 1.99 2.27 -9.97
C LYS A 306 3.13 3.28 -10.18
N ASP A 307 3.68 3.87 -9.11
CA ASP A 307 4.86 4.73 -9.21
C ASP A 307 6.05 3.94 -9.76
N ALA A 308 6.32 2.75 -9.20
CA ALA A 308 7.41 1.89 -9.65
C ALA A 308 7.23 1.48 -11.11
N ALA A 309 6.04 1.01 -11.50
CA ALA A 309 5.74 0.59 -12.88
C ALA A 309 6.00 1.73 -13.89
N TYR A 310 5.51 2.93 -13.57
CA TYR A 310 5.69 4.08 -14.46
C TYR A 310 7.15 4.55 -14.54
N LEU A 311 7.89 4.52 -13.42
CA LEU A 311 9.31 4.87 -13.44
C LEU A 311 10.14 3.82 -14.19
N ILE A 312 9.80 2.53 -14.08
CA ILE A 312 10.42 1.45 -14.90
C ILE A 312 10.22 1.77 -16.39
N GLU A 313 8.97 1.99 -16.81
CA GLU A 313 8.63 2.33 -18.20
C GLU A 313 9.46 3.51 -18.71
N LEU A 314 9.55 4.59 -17.94
CA LEU A 314 10.28 5.80 -18.33
C LEU A 314 11.78 5.59 -18.44
N LEU A 315 12.38 4.81 -17.54
CA LEU A 315 13.83 4.60 -17.49
C LEU A 315 14.33 3.49 -18.43
N THR A 316 13.43 2.63 -18.90
CA THR A 316 13.76 1.53 -19.82
C THR A 316 13.33 1.77 -21.26
N SER A 317 12.69 2.91 -21.53
CA SER A 317 12.23 3.27 -22.88
C SER A 317 13.39 3.77 -23.76
N ASP A 318 13.59 3.15 -24.90
CA ASP A 318 14.59 3.57 -25.90
C ASP A 318 14.30 4.97 -26.47
N SER A 319 13.07 5.45 -26.38
CA SER A 319 12.66 6.78 -26.87
C SER A 319 12.97 7.92 -25.93
N LYS A 320 13.43 7.65 -24.71
CA LYS A 320 13.71 8.65 -23.67
C LYS A 320 15.15 8.57 -23.21
N GLU A 321 15.77 9.74 -23.05
CA GLU A 321 17.10 9.84 -22.45
C GLU A 321 17.03 9.43 -20.97
N PHE A 322 17.88 8.48 -20.56
CA PHE A 322 17.93 7.90 -19.23
C PHE A 322 18.11 8.98 -18.16
N ALA A 323 17.17 9.03 -17.21
CA ALA A 323 17.16 9.95 -16.08
C ALA A 323 17.37 11.43 -16.46
N SER A 324 16.94 11.84 -17.67
CA SER A 324 16.97 13.25 -18.07
C SER A 324 15.98 14.08 -17.26
N THR A 325 16.21 15.36 -17.14
CA THR A 325 15.31 16.30 -16.46
C THR A 325 13.88 16.21 -17.04
N ARG A 326 13.75 16.01 -18.34
CA ARG A 326 12.44 15.86 -19.00
C ARG A 326 11.74 14.57 -18.56
N THR A 327 12.45 13.45 -18.56
CA THR A 327 11.94 12.14 -18.13
C THR A 327 11.47 12.17 -16.69
N LEU A 328 12.28 12.76 -15.79
CA LEU A 328 11.94 12.84 -14.37
C LEU A 328 10.78 13.81 -14.10
N ARG A 329 10.66 14.91 -14.83
CA ARG A 329 9.49 15.81 -14.75
C ARG A 329 8.21 15.15 -15.25
N ASP A 330 8.30 14.28 -16.26
CA ASP A 330 7.16 13.52 -16.76
C ASP A 330 6.65 12.55 -15.69
N TYR A 331 7.57 11.83 -15.02
CA TYR A 331 7.27 11.02 -13.84
C TYR A 331 6.53 11.83 -12.76
N GLU A 332 7.16 12.92 -12.31
CA GLU A 332 6.59 13.77 -11.26
C GLU A 332 5.17 14.24 -11.62
N ARG A 333 4.99 14.81 -12.80
CA ARG A 333 3.71 15.38 -13.24
C ARG A 333 2.61 14.31 -13.27
N THR A 334 2.89 13.16 -13.88
CA THR A 334 1.91 12.10 -14.07
C THR A 334 1.54 11.45 -12.74
N ARG A 335 2.53 11.12 -11.93
CA ARG A 335 2.27 10.44 -10.66
C ARG A 335 1.65 11.35 -9.60
N LYS A 336 2.03 12.63 -9.58
CA LYS A 336 1.38 13.64 -8.71
C LYS A 336 -0.09 13.80 -9.03
N LEU A 337 -0.46 13.84 -10.31
CA LEU A 337 -1.85 13.98 -10.73
C LEU A 337 -2.69 12.78 -10.28
N ASP A 338 -2.16 11.57 -10.41
CA ASP A 338 -2.80 10.34 -9.96
C ASP A 338 -2.94 10.32 -8.42
N ALA A 339 -1.88 10.61 -7.68
CA ALA A 339 -1.93 10.70 -6.22
C ALA A 339 -2.93 11.76 -5.72
N GLN A 340 -3.01 12.92 -6.35
CA GLN A 340 -3.97 13.97 -5.99
C GLN A 340 -5.42 13.54 -6.20
N LYS A 341 -5.72 12.81 -7.29
CA LYS A 341 -7.05 12.24 -7.53
C LYS A 341 -7.44 11.27 -6.41
N HIS A 342 -6.54 10.36 -6.04
CA HIS A 342 -6.77 9.41 -4.95
C HIS A 342 -6.96 10.11 -3.59
N ILE A 343 -6.15 11.12 -3.28
CA ILE A 343 -6.28 11.92 -2.05
C ILE A 343 -7.64 12.62 -2.02
N ALA A 344 -8.05 13.26 -3.11
CA ALA A 344 -9.34 13.96 -3.19
C ALA A 344 -10.52 12.99 -3.02
N LEU A 345 -10.45 11.80 -3.64
CA LEU A 345 -11.46 10.76 -3.51
C LEU A 345 -11.56 10.27 -2.04
N MET A 346 -10.41 9.96 -1.41
CA MET A 346 -10.38 9.49 -0.03
C MET A 346 -10.87 10.55 0.97
N GLN A 347 -10.54 11.82 0.74
CA GLN A 347 -11.06 12.93 1.55
C GLN A 347 -12.58 13.06 1.40
N GLY A 348 -13.09 13.02 0.18
CA GLY A 348 -14.53 13.07 -0.09
C GLY A 348 -15.28 11.91 0.57
N LEU A 349 -14.76 10.69 0.50
CA LEU A 349 -15.34 9.54 1.20
C LEU A 349 -15.30 9.74 2.72
N LYS A 350 -14.14 10.13 3.28
CA LYS A 350 -14.05 10.40 4.72
C LYS A 350 -15.07 11.43 5.16
N GLU A 351 -15.13 12.58 4.50
CA GLU A 351 -16.09 13.66 4.83
C GLU A 351 -17.55 13.21 4.71
N LEU A 352 -17.85 12.36 3.75
CA LEU A 352 -19.19 11.80 3.57
C LEU A 352 -19.56 10.87 4.73
N PHE A 353 -18.62 9.99 5.15
CA PHE A 353 -18.88 8.99 6.18
C PHE A 353 -18.63 9.48 7.60
N GLU A 354 -18.01 10.63 7.81
CA GLU A 354 -17.72 11.19 9.10
C GLU A 354 -18.90 11.99 9.67
N GLY A 355 -19.22 11.72 10.94
CA GLY A 355 -20.16 12.49 11.75
C GLY A 355 -21.63 12.03 11.63
N ALA A 356 -22.42 12.47 12.62
CA ALA A 356 -23.81 12.08 12.82
C ALA A 356 -24.84 13.00 12.13
N ASN A 357 -24.44 13.79 11.10
CA ASN A 357 -25.35 14.71 10.42
C ASN A 357 -26.45 13.94 9.68
N PRO A 358 -27.77 14.19 9.98
CA PRO A 358 -28.87 13.45 9.40
C PRO A 358 -28.93 13.55 7.84
N VAL A 359 -28.53 14.70 7.28
CA VAL A 359 -28.49 14.92 5.84
C VAL A 359 -27.40 14.07 5.18
N LYS A 360 -26.19 14.03 5.78
CA LYS A 360 -25.11 13.15 5.32
C LYS A 360 -25.53 11.68 5.43
N LYS A 361 -26.21 11.28 6.49
CA LYS A 361 -26.74 9.93 6.70
C LYS A 361 -27.72 9.52 5.60
N LEU A 362 -28.62 10.42 5.24
CA LEU A 362 -29.55 10.18 4.12
C LEU A 362 -28.82 10.08 2.78
N ILE A 363 -27.85 10.98 2.54
CA ILE A 363 -27.03 10.95 1.32
C ILE A 363 -26.23 9.64 1.24
N ARG A 364 -25.64 9.16 2.35
CA ARG A 364 -24.95 7.86 2.41
C ARG A 364 -25.88 6.70 2.10
N GLY A 365 -27.04 6.65 2.76
CA GLY A 365 -28.04 5.58 2.55
C GLY A 365 -28.54 5.52 1.12
N VAL A 366 -29.00 6.66 0.60
CA VAL A 366 -29.51 6.77 -0.77
C VAL A 366 -28.37 6.65 -1.79
N GLY A 367 -27.22 7.30 -1.54
CA GLY A 367 -26.07 7.31 -2.45
C GLY A 367 -25.48 5.92 -2.66
N LEU A 368 -25.21 5.18 -1.59
CA LEU A 368 -24.71 3.80 -1.70
C LEU A 368 -25.72 2.89 -2.42
N SER A 369 -27.01 2.99 -2.06
CA SER A 369 -28.05 2.20 -2.71
C SER A 369 -28.25 2.58 -4.17
N LEU A 370 -28.11 3.84 -4.53
CA LEU A 370 -28.16 4.29 -5.93
C LEU A 370 -26.97 3.76 -6.72
N VAL A 371 -25.76 3.87 -6.18
CA VAL A 371 -24.53 3.33 -6.82
C VAL A 371 -24.64 1.81 -6.98
N ASP A 372 -25.19 1.10 -6.01
CA ASP A 372 -25.39 -0.36 -6.10
C ASP A 372 -26.35 -0.73 -7.24
N ASN A 373 -27.35 0.09 -7.50
CA ASN A 373 -28.38 -0.15 -8.54
C ASN A 373 -28.04 0.46 -9.90
N LEU A 374 -27.08 1.40 -9.99
CA LEU A 374 -26.70 2.06 -11.24
C LEU A 374 -25.45 1.39 -11.84
N GLY A 375 -25.65 0.35 -12.65
CA GLY A 375 -24.60 -0.45 -13.28
C GLY A 375 -23.40 0.35 -13.82
N PRO A 376 -23.56 1.41 -14.64
CA PRO A 376 -22.43 2.17 -15.18
C PRO A 376 -21.58 2.87 -14.12
N ILE A 377 -22.19 3.42 -13.07
CA ILE A 377 -21.48 4.09 -11.97
C ILE A 377 -20.76 3.06 -11.11
N LYS A 378 -21.43 1.95 -10.80
CA LYS A 378 -20.84 0.81 -10.08
C LYS A 378 -19.60 0.26 -10.80
N HIS A 379 -19.68 0.12 -12.13
CA HIS A 379 -18.55 -0.28 -12.98
C HIS A 379 -17.37 0.70 -12.93
N LEU A 380 -17.64 2.01 -12.86
CA LEU A 380 -16.57 3.02 -12.76
C LEU A 380 -15.82 2.91 -11.43
N PHE A 381 -16.54 2.81 -10.31
CA PHE A 381 -15.91 2.61 -8.98
C PHE A 381 -15.15 1.28 -8.89
N ALA A 382 -15.71 0.23 -9.47
CA ALA A 382 -15.05 -1.06 -9.51
C ALA A 382 -13.75 -1.01 -10.34
N LYS A 383 -13.76 -0.38 -11.52
CA LYS A 383 -12.55 -0.19 -12.35
C LYS A 383 -11.45 0.55 -11.60
N GLU A 384 -11.78 1.62 -10.90
CA GLU A 384 -10.81 2.36 -10.09
C GLU A 384 -10.23 1.48 -8.96
N ALA A 385 -11.07 0.68 -8.29
CA ALA A 385 -10.63 -0.23 -7.22
C ALA A 385 -9.71 -1.35 -7.72
N ILE A 386 -9.95 -1.88 -8.92
CA ILE A 386 -9.08 -2.91 -9.53
C ILE A 386 -7.86 -2.33 -10.25
N GLY A 387 -7.74 -1.00 -10.31
CA GLY A 387 -6.59 -0.29 -10.86
C GLY A 387 -6.57 -0.13 -12.39
N LYS A 388 -7.75 -0.27 -13.04
CA LYS A 388 -7.92 -0.09 -14.51
C LYS A 388 -8.41 1.30 -14.87
#